data_36bdf6efe24857e3389df8455fee60ce
#
_entry.id   36bdf6efe24857e3389df8455fee60ce
#
_cell.length_a   1.000
_cell.length_b   1.000
_cell.length_c   1.000
_cell.angle_alpha   90.00
_cell.angle_beta   90.00
_cell.angle_gamma   90.00
#
_symmetry.space_group_name_H-M   'P 1'
#
loop_
_entity.id
_entity.type
_entity.pdbx_description
1 polymer ?
#
loop_
_entity_poly.entity_id
_entity_poly.type
_entity_poly.pdbx_seq_one_letter_code
_entity_poly.pdbx_strand_id
1 'polypeptide(L)' 'VKSPEEFLLIMSKESGGEWINLFNNKKLYKVAINKDLASWRHLIVEGDELAIFPPITGG' A
#
# COMPACT_ATOMS: atom_id res chain seq x y z
N VAL A 1 4.81 4.41 10.49
CA VAL A 1 4.97 4.71 9.07
C VAL A 1 4.24 6.00 8.72
N LYS A 2 4.72 6.67 7.72
CA LYS A 2 4.16 7.97 7.33
C LYS A 2 3.25 7.88 6.11
N SER A 3 3.41 6.84 5.31
CA SER A 3 2.62 6.69 4.10
C SER A 3 2.48 5.22 3.75
N PRO A 4 1.51 4.87 2.90
CA PRO A 4 1.39 3.48 2.44
C PRO A 4 2.65 3.01 1.72
N GLU A 5 3.29 3.89 0.97
CA GLU A 5 4.51 3.53 0.27
C GLU A 5 5.61 3.12 1.26
N GLU A 6 5.75 3.88 2.33
CA GLU A 6 6.74 3.57 3.35
C GLU A 6 6.42 2.24 4.03
N PHE A 7 5.15 1.99 4.27
CA PHE A 7 4.72 0.73 4.86
C PHE A 7 5.17 -0.44 3.99
N LEU A 8 4.93 -0.37 2.69
CA LEU A 8 5.34 -1.43 1.77
C LEU A 8 6.84 -1.58 1.73
N LEU A 9 7.57 -0.47 1.78
CA LEU A 9 9.02 -0.52 1.76
C LEU A 9 9.54 -1.27 2.98
N ILE A 10 9.00 -0.97 4.14
CA ILE A 10 9.41 -1.63 5.37
C ILE A 10 9.09 -3.12 5.31
N MET A 11 7.88 -3.46 4.88
CA MET A 11 7.48 -4.86 4.80
C MET A 11 8.33 -5.63 3.80
N SER A 12 8.70 -5.00 2.70
CA SER A 12 9.54 -5.68 1.71
C SER A 12 10.92 -5.97 2.26
N LYS A 13 11.42 -5.12 3.13
CA LYS A 13 12.73 -5.33 3.73
C LYS A 13 12.69 -6.37 4.85
N GLU A 14 11.60 -6.40 5.60
CA GLU A 14 11.52 -7.30 6.75
C GLU A 14 11.01 -8.69 6.39
N SER A 15 10.05 -8.76 5.49
CA SER A 15 9.41 -10.02 5.14
C SER A 15 9.76 -10.53 3.76
N GLY A 16 10.10 -9.64 2.85
CA GLY A 16 10.44 -10.04 1.49
C GLY A 16 9.28 -10.72 0.77
N GLY A 17 9.65 -11.61 -0.17
CA GLY A 17 8.63 -12.41 -0.87
C GLY A 17 7.61 -11.58 -1.60
N GLU A 18 6.34 -11.84 -1.29
CA GLU A 18 5.24 -11.16 -1.95
C GLU A 18 5.23 -9.66 -1.69
N TRP A 19 5.80 -9.23 -0.58
CA TRP A 19 5.85 -7.81 -0.26
C TRP A 19 6.73 -7.05 -1.24
N ILE A 20 7.82 -7.68 -1.67
CA ILE A 20 8.69 -7.07 -2.68
C ILE A 20 7.94 -6.94 -3.99
N ASN A 21 7.21 -7.98 -4.37
CA ASN A 21 6.39 -7.96 -5.58
C ASN A 21 5.37 -6.84 -5.51
N LEU A 22 4.69 -6.73 -4.38
CA LEU A 22 3.67 -5.72 -4.20
C LEU A 22 4.27 -4.32 -4.31
N PHE A 23 5.41 -4.11 -3.69
CA PHE A 23 6.08 -2.82 -3.73
C PHE A 23 6.48 -2.45 -5.16
N ASN A 24 7.03 -3.39 -5.90
CA ASN A 24 7.47 -3.14 -7.26
C ASN A 24 6.30 -2.87 -8.21
N ASN A 25 5.13 -3.41 -7.90
CA ASN A 25 3.95 -3.26 -8.74
C ASN A 25 2.88 -2.40 -8.09
N LYS A 26 3.24 -1.58 -7.12
CA LYS A 26 2.25 -0.83 -6.36
C LYS A 26 1.38 0.08 -7.21
N LYS A 27 1.85 0.49 -8.38
CA LYS A 27 1.05 1.32 -9.28
C LYS A 27 -0.19 0.61 -9.76
N LEU A 28 -0.17 -0.72 -9.78
CA LEU A 28 -1.31 -1.51 -10.19
C LEU A 28 -2.34 -1.69 -9.08
N TYR A 29 -1.92 -1.43 -7.85
CA TYR A 29 -2.79 -1.61 -6.69
C TYR A 29 -3.41 -0.31 -6.26
N LYS A 30 -4.54 -0.42 -5.59
CA LYS A 30 -5.21 0.76 -5.03
C LYS A 30 -5.05 0.74 -3.51
N VAL A 31 -4.98 1.91 -2.94
CA VAL A 31 -4.84 2.03 -1.49
C VAL A 31 -5.95 2.95 -0.98
N ALA A 32 -6.47 2.63 0.19
CA ALA A 32 -7.49 3.44 0.83
C ALA A 32 -7.08 3.70 2.27
N ILE A 33 -7.41 4.88 2.75
CA ILE A 33 -7.16 5.24 4.14
C ILE A 33 -8.50 5.66 4.71
N ASN A 34 -8.92 4.97 5.77
CA ASN A 34 -10.23 5.21 6.38
C ASN A 34 -11.36 5.09 5.36
N LYS A 35 -11.24 4.07 4.48
CA LYS A 35 -12.23 3.73 3.46
C LYS A 35 -12.31 4.70 2.30
N ASP A 36 -11.43 5.69 2.25
CA ASP A 36 -11.36 6.62 1.13
C ASP A 36 -10.13 6.35 0.30
N LEU A 37 -10.27 6.32 -1.01
CA LEU A 37 -9.14 6.10 -1.90
C LEU A 37 -8.10 7.19 -1.68
N ALA A 38 -6.85 6.78 -1.62
CA ALA A 38 -5.75 7.68 -1.37
C ALA A 38 -4.57 7.35 -2.27
N SER A 39 -3.58 8.22 -2.28
CA SER A 39 -2.37 7.96 -3.04
C SER A 39 -1.37 7.20 -2.16
N TRP A 40 -0.39 6.58 -2.79
CA TRP A 40 0.64 5.87 -2.06
C TRP A 40 1.50 6.79 -1.20
N ARG A 41 1.49 8.08 -1.49
CA ARG A 41 2.25 9.06 -0.72
C ARG A 41 1.41 9.85 0.27
N HIS A 42 0.15 9.49 0.39
CA HIS A 42 -0.73 10.16 1.33
C HIS A 42 -0.21 9.96 2.76
N LEU A 43 -0.19 11.04 3.53
CA LEU A 43 0.30 10.95 4.90
C LEU A 43 -0.69 10.19 5.77
N ILE A 44 -0.17 9.25 6.54
CA ILE A 44 -0.97 8.45 7.45
C ILE A 44 -0.67 8.92 8.87
N VAL A 45 -1.71 9.09 9.66
CA VAL A 45 -1.55 9.42 11.08
C VAL A 45 -1.99 8.24 11.92
N GLU A 46 -1.58 8.26 13.17
CA GLU A 46 -1.92 7.18 14.08
C GLU A 46 -3.42 7.02 14.18
N GLY A 47 -3.87 5.79 14.12
CA GLY A 47 -5.29 5.48 14.16
C GLY A 47 -5.95 5.33 12.81
N ASP A 48 -5.25 5.71 11.75
CA ASP A 48 -5.81 5.55 10.40
C ASP A 48 -5.87 4.08 10.01
N GLU A 49 -6.91 3.73 9.28
CA GLU A 49 -7.08 2.38 8.78
C GLU A 49 -6.57 2.32 7.34
N LEU A 50 -5.61 1.45 7.10
CA LEU A 50 -5.01 1.31 5.79
C LEU A 50 -5.51 0.03 5.12
N ALA A 51 -5.96 0.16 3.88
CA ALA A 51 -6.39 -0.99 3.09
C ALA A 51 -5.71 -0.95 1.72
N ILE A 52 -5.32 -2.11 1.24
CA ILE A 52 -4.68 -2.23 -0.06
C ILE A 52 -5.51 -3.22 -0.88
N PHE A 53 -5.88 -2.80 -2.07
CA PHE A 53 -6.70 -3.63 -2.96
C PHE A 53 -5.90 -4.09 -4.16
N PRO A 54 -6.05 -5.36 -4.55
CA PRO A 54 -5.35 -5.87 -5.73
C PRO A 54 -5.90 -5.23 -7.00
N PRO A 55 -5.13 -5.28 -8.08
CA PRO A 55 -5.62 -4.74 -9.34
C PRO A 55 -6.81 -5.56 -9.84
N ILE A 56 -7.75 -4.85 -10.44
CA ILE A 56 -8.89 -5.51 -11.03
C ILE A 56 -8.54 -5.76 -12.49
N THR A 57 -8.42 -7.02 -12.81
CA THR A 57 -8.15 -7.40 -14.19
C THR A 57 -9.48 -7.80 -14.78
N GLY A 58 -10.27 -6.86 -14.97
CA GLY A 58 -11.57 -7.20 -15.46
C GLY A 58 -11.64 -6.97 -16.94
N GLY A 59 -10.77 -7.14 -17.41
CA GLY A 59 -10.89 -6.91 -18.80
C GLY A 59 -12.05 -6.04 -19.08
#